data_1bebb3fa4f6634e61b89c1e332712291
#
_entry.id   1bebb3fa4f6634e61b89c1e332712291
#
_cell.length_a   1.000
_cell.length_b   1.000
_cell.length_c   1.000
_cell.angle_alpha   90.00
_cell.angle_beta   90.00
_cell.angle_gamma   90.00
#
_symmetry.space_group_name_H-M   'P 1'
#
loop_
_entity.id
_entity.type
_entity.pdbx_description
1 polymer ?
#
loop_
_entity_poly.entity_id
_entity_poly.type
_entity_poly.pdbx_seq_one_letter_code
_entity_poly.pdbx_strand_id
1 'polypeptide(L)'
;MIIKEHPEDFRVEERIDLVWDLEPGPFRLYTLEKRSWNTTDAFQAAARATGIPWGVIRYGGKKDRQACTVQYGTTPAAFDLSFQRHNVRVTPVGFAPTPMGPRHVKGNKFDVVMRRVEKGHGELLGQRWEEMERHGELNYFDDQRFGGVSSSGAFFAEFVVRKDFSGALRHHMTSHHPEASPAIRRRKRSMDRMWGDWRALRSLAVTPEEREMVGCCLANPGERGILEALGLLSRETWGLYLSSFQSALWNEALALMVRRSSEPLWSLRGKVTSLPFFRHKGTEGAWRSLEIPMPSSELSRSDDEGSRAVGEVLKRHGLKPEDFILTPSFRAHFSSFSRSAVVVPQEGTWGLSDDDRHRGYDKGRVSFFLPAGSYATLILRSLQHSIPGPSSDGPGPG
;
A
#
# COMPACT_ATOMS: atom_id res chain seq x y z
N MET A 1 -10.52 19.78 9.21
CA MET A 1 -10.95 18.41 9.43
C MET A 1 -9.76 17.50 9.75
N ILE A 2 -9.90 16.55 10.69
CA ILE A 2 -8.84 15.63 11.14
C ILE A 2 -9.34 14.20 10.96
N ILE A 3 -8.51 13.36 10.30
CA ILE A 3 -8.75 11.91 10.13
C ILE A 3 -7.71 11.17 10.97
N LYS A 4 -8.12 10.08 11.64
CA LYS A 4 -7.23 9.27 12.51
C LYS A 4 -6.64 10.06 13.69
N GLU A 5 -7.40 10.93 14.32
CA GLU A 5 -6.96 11.60 15.55
C GLU A 5 -6.74 10.59 16.67
N HIS A 6 -7.64 9.61 16.77
CA HIS A 6 -7.52 8.46 17.66
C HIS A 6 -7.63 7.15 16.86
N PRO A 7 -7.07 6.04 17.36
CA PRO A 7 -7.22 4.74 16.71
C PRO A 7 -8.68 4.31 16.50
N GLU A 8 -9.57 4.70 17.41
CA GLU A 8 -11.01 4.43 17.37
C GLU A 8 -11.72 5.17 16.25
N ASP A 9 -11.15 6.28 15.78
CA ASP A 9 -11.69 7.06 14.67
C ASP A 9 -11.45 6.39 13.31
N PHE A 10 -10.68 5.29 13.29
CA PHE A 10 -10.38 4.53 12.09
C PHE A 10 -10.45 3.03 12.36
N ARG A 11 -11.62 2.44 12.10
CA ARG A 11 -11.85 1.01 12.28
C ARG A 11 -11.81 0.31 10.94
N VAL A 12 -11.18 -0.86 10.90
CA VAL A 12 -11.04 -1.68 9.70
C VAL A 12 -11.37 -3.12 10.03
N GLU A 13 -12.31 -3.68 9.31
CA GLU A 13 -12.69 -5.09 9.41
C GLU A 13 -12.41 -5.78 8.07
N GLU A 14 -11.55 -6.79 8.09
CA GLU A 14 -11.27 -7.60 6.90
C GLU A 14 -12.47 -8.46 6.55
N ARG A 15 -12.85 -8.50 5.28
CA ARG A 15 -13.84 -9.43 4.72
C ARG A 15 -13.10 -10.49 3.93
N ILE A 16 -13.39 -11.76 4.22
CA ILE A 16 -12.69 -12.90 3.63
C ILE A 16 -13.63 -13.76 2.78
N ASP A 17 -13.03 -14.45 1.83
CA ASP A 17 -13.61 -15.50 1.00
C ASP A 17 -12.89 -16.82 1.24
N LEU A 18 -12.79 -17.19 2.50
CA LEU A 18 -12.25 -18.47 2.94
C LEU A 18 -13.41 -19.30 3.48
N VAL A 19 -13.63 -20.48 2.93
CA VAL A 19 -14.59 -21.43 3.47
C VAL A 19 -14.09 -21.90 4.83
N TRP A 20 -14.95 -21.82 5.85
CA TRP A 20 -14.64 -22.28 7.21
C TRP A 20 -15.92 -22.64 7.95
N ASP A 21 -15.80 -23.50 8.95
CA ASP A 21 -16.88 -23.90 9.85
C ASP A 21 -16.33 -24.20 11.26
N LEU A 22 -17.18 -24.75 12.13
CA LEU A 22 -16.80 -25.11 13.50
C LEU A 22 -16.25 -26.54 13.62
N GLU A 23 -16.43 -27.37 12.59
CA GLU A 23 -15.93 -28.73 12.56
C GLU A 23 -14.41 -28.75 12.42
N PRO A 24 -13.71 -29.64 13.16
CA PRO A 24 -12.26 -29.72 13.10
C PRO A 24 -11.73 -29.94 11.68
N GLY A 25 -10.79 -29.10 11.26
CA GLY A 25 -10.16 -29.10 9.94
C GLY A 25 -8.66 -28.93 10.01
N PRO A 26 -7.95 -28.96 8.86
CA PRO A 26 -6.48 -28.91 8.81
C PRO A 26 -5.87 -27.62 9.39
N PHE A 27 -6.59 -26.51 9.30
CA PHE A 27 -6.12 -25.20 9.76
C PHE A 27 -7.13 -24.56 10.70
N ARG A 28 -6.67 -24.16 11.89
CA ARG A 28 -7.48 -23.38 12.82
C ARG A 28 -7.48 -21.92 12.40
N LEU A 29 -8.67 -21.32 12.29
CA LEU A 29 -8.90 -19.93 11.90
C LEU A 29 -9.07 -19.07 13.15
N TYR A 30 -8.43 -17.90 13.13
CA TYR A 30 -8.49 -16.91 14.20
C TYR A 30 -8.87 -15.55 13.67
N THR A 31 -9.53 -14.75 14.50
CA THR A 31 -9.55 -13.30 14.38
C THR A 31 -8.37 -12.71 15.16
N LEU A 32 -7.70 -11.72 14.59
CA LEU A 32 -6.79 -10.82 15.27
C LEU A 32 -7.45 -9.45 15.41
N GLU A 33 -7.78 -9.08 16.64
CA GLU A 33 -8.17 -7.71 16.99
C GLU A 33 -6.96 -6.96 17.53
N LYS A 34 -6.68 -5.78 16.98
CA LYS A 34 -5.56 -4.96 17.44
C LYS A 34 -5.88 -3.47 17.43
N ARG A 35 -5.28 -2.74 18.35
CA ARG A 35 -5.34 -1.29 18.46
C ARG A 35 -3.92 -0.72 18.57
N SER A 36 -3.54 0.16 17.63
CA SER A 36 -2.21 0.80 17.60
C SER A 36 -1.02 -0.16 17.48
N TRP A 37 -1.21 -1.32 16.86
CA TRP A 37 -0.17 -2.33 16.61
C TRP A 37 0.02 -2.59 15.12
N ASN A 38 1.25 -2.96 14.73
CA ASN A 38 1.46 -3.58 13.42
C ASN A 38 0.93 -5.01 13.42
N THR A 39 0.39 -5.46 12.30
CA THR A 39 -0.12 -6.84 12.15
C THR A 39 0.95 -7.88 12.47
N THR A 40 2.15 -7.72 11.91
CA THR A 40 3.27 -8.65 12.11
C THR A 40 3.68 -8.72 13.57
N ASP A 41 3.82 -7.57 14.26
CA ASP A 41 4.22 -7.49 15.66
C ASP A 41 3.17 -8.15 16.58
N ALA A 42 1.89 -7.97 16.26
CA ALA A 42 0.78 -8.57 17.02
C ALA A 42 0.79 -10.11 16.92
N PHE A 43 0.89 -10.66 15.70
CA PHE A 43 0.99 -12.11 15.53
C PHE A 43 2.30 -12.68 16.10
N GLN A 44 3.42 -11.96 15.99
CA GLN A 44 4.67 -12.39 16.62
C GLN A 44 4.60 -12.38 18.15
N ALA A 45 3.88 -11.41 18.73
CA ALA A 45 3.67 -11.40 20.19
C ALA A 45 2.86 -12.62 20.64
N ALA A 46 1.79 -12.95 19.90
CA ALA A 46 1.01 -14.18 20.14
C ALA A 46 1.87 -15.44 19.98
N ALA A 47 2.64 -15.55 18.88
CA ALA A 47 3.53 -16.66 18.60
C ALA A 47 4.54 -16.91 19.73
N ARG A 48 5.20 -15.84 20.21
CA ARG A 48 6.15 -15.92 21.34
C ARG A 48 5.48 -16.36 22.63
N ALA A 49 4.27 -15.87 22.91
CA ALA A 49 3.55 -16.20 24.15
C ALA A 49 3.04 -17.64 24.17
N THR A 50 2.68 -18.19 23.01
CA THR A 50 2.16 -19.55 22.85
C THR A 50 3.22 -20.58 22.47
N GLY A 51 4.48 -20.16 22.23
CA GLY A 51 5.57 -21.05 21.78
C GLY A 51 5.42 -21.55 20.34
N ILE A 52 4.54 -20.94 19.54
CA ILE A 52 4.28 -21.38 18.16
C ILE A 52 5.33 -20.79 17.22
N PRO A 53 5.93 -21.60 16.33
CA PRO A 53 6.87 -21.10 15.34
C PRO A 53 6.23 -20.05 14.44
N TRP A 54 6.89 -18.90 14.26
CA TRP A 54 6.41 -17.82 13.38
C TRP A 54 6.08 -18.30 11.96
N GLY A 55 6.88 -19.21 11.43
CA GLY A 55 6.78 -19.71 10.06
C GLY A 55 5.49 -20.48 9.75
N VAL A 56 4.68 -20.88 10.74
CA VAL A 56 3.41 -21.60 10.51
C VAL A 56 2.18 -20.69 10.49
N ILE A 57 2.32 -19.43 10.91
CA ILE A 57 1.22 -18.46 10.92
C ILE A 57 1.02 -17.89 9.52
N ARG A 58 -0.23 -17.87 9.04
CA ARG A 58 -0.62 -17.34 7.74
C ARG A 58 -1.73 -16.31 7.90
N TYR A 59 -1.65 -15.20 7.16
CA TYR A 59 -2.66 -14.14 7.14
C TYR A 59 -2.71 -13.45 5.77
N GLY A 60 -3.80 -12.71 5.50
CA GLY A 60 -4.06 -12.14 4.18
C GLY A 60 -3.23 -10.91 3.83
N GLY A 61 -2.96 -10.06 4.82
CA GLY A 61 -2.24 -8.80 4.58
C GLY A 61 -2.00 -8.01 5.86
N LYS A 62 -1.22 -6.94 5.74
CA LYS A 62 -0.96 -6.02 6.86
C LYS A 62 -2.07 -4.97 6.93
N LYS A 63 -2.48 -4.60 8.14
CA LYS A 63 -3.44 -3.53 8.41
C LYS A 63 -2.75 -2.37 9.13
N ASP A 64 -3.29 -1.18 8.93
CA ASP A 64 -2.78 0.08 9.50
C ASP A 64 -2.45 -0.05 10.99
N ARG A 65 -1.34 0.57 11.38
CA ARG A 65 -0.94 0.62 12.78
C ARG A 65 -1.85 1.55 13.59
N GLN A 66 -2.07 2.78 13.10
CA GLN A 66 -2.90 3.78 13.78
C GLN A 66 -4.39 3.55 13.47
N ALA A 67 -4.92 2.42 13.94
CA ALA A 67 -6.30 2.00 13.73
C ALA A 67 -6.71 0.94 14.76
N CYS A 68 -8.02 0.74 14.91
CA CYS A 68 -8.60 -0.47 15.47
C CYS A 68 -8.93 -1.42 14.32
N THR A 69 -8.36 -2.61 14.30
CA THR A 69 -8.56 -3.51 13.17
C THR A 69 -8.91 -4.93 13.59
N VAL A 70 -9.77 -5.56 12.80
CA VAL A 70 -10.11 -6.99 12.87
C VAL A 70 -9.67 -7.64 11.57
N GLN A 71 -8.87 -8.67 11.65
CA GLN A 71 -8.40 -9.44 10.50
C GLN A 71 -8.25 -10.91 10.82
N TYR A 72 -8.05 -11.74 9.79
CA TYR A 72 -8.00 -13.18 9.95
C TYR A 72 -6.59 -13.74 9.76
N GLY A 73 -6.33 -14.84 10.47
CA GLY A 73 -5.11 -15.62 10.32
C GLY A 73 -5.35 -17.08 10.63
N THR A 74 -4.47 -17.97 10.16
CA THR A 74 -4.55 -19.41 10.42
C THR A 74 -3.22 -19.96 10.91
N THR A 75 -3.32 -21.05 11.68
CA THR A 75 -2.23 -21.99 11.97
C THR A 75 -2.66 -23.40 11.56
N PRO A 76 -1.75 -24.37 11.38
CA PRO A 76 -2.12 -25.79 11.40
C PRO A 76 -2.92 -26.11 12.66
N ALA A 77 -3.93 -26.98 12.57
CA ALA A 77 -4.90 -27.25 13.66
C ALA A 77 -4.26 -27.71 14.97
N ALA A 78 -3.07 -28.33 14.89
CA ALA A 78 -2.32 -28.80 16.08
C ALA A 78 -1.81 -27.64 16.97
N PHE A 79 -1.81 -26.41 16.49
CA PHE A 79 -1.36 -25.22 17.23
C PHE A 79 -2.53 -24.38 17.69
N ASP A 80 -2.48 -23.92 18.94
CA ASP A 80 -3.44 -22.96 19.48
C ASP A 80 -2.78 -21.61 19.73
N LEU A 81 -3.10 -20.64 18.84
CA LEU A 81 -2.58 -19.26 18.86
C LEU A 81 -3.43 -18.33 19.75
N SER A 82 -4.34 -18.85 20.56
CA SER A 82 -5.17 -18.02 21.44
C SER A 82 -4.32 -17.13 22.32
N PHE A 83 -4.56 -15.82 22.26
CA PHE A 83 -3.73 -14.85 22.96
C PHE A 83 -4.53 -13.60 23.29
N GLN A 84 -4.31 -13.07 24.50
CA GLN A 84 -4.87 -11.80 24.90
C GLN A 84 -3.84 -10.98 25.67
N ARG A 85 -3.64 -9.76 25.23
CA ARG A 85 -2.84 -8.73 25.89
C ARG A 85 -3.51 -7.38 25.67
N HIS A 86 -3.13 -6.35 26.44
CA HIS A 86 -3.64 -4.99 26.22
C HIS A 86 -3.50 -4.61 24.73
N ASN A 87 -4.61 -4.22 24.12
CA ASN A 87 -4.70 -3.80 22.71
C ASN A 87 -4.43 -4.87 21.63
N VAL A 88 -4.29 -6.14 21.99
CA VAL A 88 -4.18 -7.27 21.05
C VAL A 88 -4.95 -8.47 21.58
N ARG A 89 -5.81 -9.04 20.73
CA ARG A 89 -6.54 -10.28 21.02
C ARG A 89 -6.52 -11.18 19.79
N VAL A 90 -6.16 -12.46 19.99
CA VAL A 90 -6.27 -13.51 18.97
C VAL A 90 -7.26 -14.54 19.50
N THR A 91 -8.37 -14.71 18.79
CA THR A 91 -9.49 -15.57 19.19
C THR A 91 -9.76 -16.62 18.11
N PRO A 92 -9.83 -17.91 18.44
CA PRO A 92 -10.23 -18.94 17.49
C PRO A 92 -11.70 -18.76 17.12
N VAL A 93 -12.01 -18.91 15.84
CA VAL A 93 -13.38 -18.75 15.31
C VAL A 93 -13.88 -19.97 14.55
N GLY A 94 -13.00 -20.91 14.21
CA GLY A 94 -13.35 -22.14 13.50
C GLY A 94 -12.14 -22.79 12.83
N PHE A 95 -12.42 -23.56 11.79
CA PHE A 95 -11.41 -24.29 11.02
C PHE A 95 -11.62 -24.07 9.51
N ALA A 96 -10.53 -24.12 8.76
CA ALA A 96 -10.55 -23.98 7.31
C ALA A 96 -9.77 -25.12 6.63
N PRO A 97 -10.14 -25.53 5.42
CA PRO A 97 -9.45 -26.57 4.66
C PRO A 97 -8.10 -26.11 4.10
N THR A 98 -7.89 -24.80 3.97
CA THR A 98 -6.64 -24.23 3.44
C THR A 98 -6.15 -23.08 4.33
N PRO A 99 -4.82 -22.81 4.32
CA PRO A 99 -4.29 -21.70 5.10
C PRO A 99 -4.74 -20.34 4.53
N MET A 100 -4.96 -19.37 5.41
CA MET A 100 -5.27 -17.98 5.02
C MET A 100 -4.14 -17.39 4.18
N GLY A 101 -4.50 -16.58 3.19
CA GLY A 101 -3.54 -15.87 2.34
C GLY A 101 -4.19 -14.68 1.63
N PRO A 102 -3.40 -13.86 0.92
CA PRO A 102 -3.91 -12.66 0.24
C PRO A 102 -5.09 -12.92 -0.72
N ARG A 103 -5.11 -14.08 -1.36
CA ARG A 103 -6.18 -14.49 -2.29
C ARG A 103 -7.56 -14.63 -1.62
N HIS A 104 -7.59 -14.82 -0.31
CA HIS A 104 -8.84 -14.99 0.43
C HIS A 104 -9.39 -13.67 0.98
N VAL A 105 -8.68 -12.56 0.80
CA VAL A 105 -9.15 -11.24 1.23
C VAL A 105 -10.06 -10.67 0.14
N LYS A 106 -11.37 -10.59 0.39
CA LYS A 106 -12.32 -9.89 -0.49
C LYS A 106 -12.12 -8.39 -0.46
N GLY A 107 -11.83 -7.86 0.72
CA GLY A 107 -11.69 -6.43 0.93
C GLY A 107 -11.74 -6.06 2.40
N ASN A 108 -12.01 -4.79 2.67
CA ASN A 108 -12.10 -4.27 4.02
C ASN A 108 -13.34 -3.39 4.17
N LYS A 109 -14.04 -3.56 5.28
CA LYS A 109 -15.04 -2.62 5.75
C LYS A 109 -14.36 -1.57 6.62
N PHE A 110 -14.62 -0.32 6.33
CA PHE A 110 -14.09 0.83 7.06
C PHE A 110 -15.23 1.51 7.81
N ASP A 111 -14.92 2.01 9.01
CA ASP A 111 -15.77 2.90 9.79
C ASP A 111 -14.87 4.03 10.29
N VAL A 112 -15.06 5.22 9.74
CA VAL A 112 -14.15 6.34 9.90
C VAL A 112 -14.89 7.55 10.46
N VAL A 113 -14.31 8.13 11.51
CA VAL A 113 -14.76 9.41 12.09
C VAL A 113 -13.81 10.51 11.63
N MET A 114 -14.38 11.52 10.99
CA MET A 114 -13.68 12.75 10.60
C MET A 114 -14.04 13.84 11.59
N ARG A 115 -13.06 14.32 12.36
CA ARG A 115 -13.25 15.32 13.42
C ARG A 115 -12.98 16.73 12.93
N ARG A 116 -13.43 17.71 13.70
CA ARG A 116 -13.27 19.15 13.40
C ARG A 116 -13.76 19.50 11.98
N VAL A 117 -14.95 19.04 11.65
CA VAL A 117 -15.68 19.51 10.46
C VAL A 117 -16.29 20.87 10.81
N GLU A 118 -15.98 21.89 10.05
CA GLU A 118 -16.57 23.22 10.26
C GLU A 118 -18.08 23.17 10.03
N LYS A 119 -18.83 23.94 10.81
CA LYS A 119 -20.29 24.03 10.67
C LYS A 119 -20.66 24.43 9.24
N GLY A 120 -21.63 23.72 8.67
CA GLY A 120 -22.03 23.89 7.26
C GLY A 120 -21.24 23.07 6.23
N HIS A 121 -20.04 22.59 6.55
CA HIS A 121 -19.28 21.72 5.63
C HIS A 121 -19.77 20.27 5.63
N GLY A 122 -20.47 19.84 6.67
CA GLY A 122 -20.96 18.48 6.79
C GLY A 122 -21.92 18.07 5.67
N GLU A 123 -22.80 18.98 5.26
CA GLU A 123 -23.74 18.74 4.16
C GLU A 123 -23.01 18.58 2.81
N LEU A 124 -22.00 19.42 2.56
CA LEU A 124 -21.19 19.32 1.35
C LEU A 124 -20.43 17.99 1.29
N LEU A 125 -19.90 17.53 2.42
CA LEU A 125 -19.26 16.23 2.55
C LEU A 125 -20.26 15.09 2.29
N GLY A 126 -21.48 15.20 2.82
CA GLY A 126 -22.55 14.23 2.58
C GLY A 126 -22.92 14.13 1.10
N GLN A 127 -23.14 15.27 0.44
CA GLN A 127 -23.41 15.32 -1.01
C GLN A 127 -22.28 14.70 -1.83
N ARG A 128 -21.02 15.01 -1.48
CA ARG A 128 -19.86 14.42 -2.15
C ARG A 128 -19.77 12.93 -1.89
N TRP A 129 -20.09 12.48 -0.69
CA TRP A 129 -20.15 11.05 -0.36
C TRP A 129 -21.19 10.33 -1.25
N GLU A 130 -22.39 10.86 -1.39
CA GLU A 130 -23.44 10.32 -2.29
C GLU A 130 -22.97 10.24 -3.75
N GLU A 131 -22.25 11.27 -4.24
CA GLU A 131 -21.63 11.22 -5.57
C GLU A 131 -20.64 10.05 -5.69
N MET A 132 -19.79 9.83 -4.68
CA MET A 132 -18.83 8.74 -4.67
C MET A 132 -19.49 7.36 -4.62
N GLU A 133 -20.59 7.19 -3.87
CA GLU A 133 -21.37 5.95 -3.85
C GLU A 133 -22.03 5.67 -5.21
N ARG A 134 -22.50 6.71 -5.87
CA ARG A 134 -23.18 6.61 -7.17
C ARG A 134 -22.22 6.38 -8.32
N HIS A 135 -21.11 7.10 -8.35
CA HIS A 135 -20.20 7.16 -9.51
C HIS A 135 -18.84 6.53 -9.27
N GLY A 136 -18.45 6.32 -8.02
CA GLY A 136 -17.14 5.86 -7.63
C GLY A 136 -16.12 6.99 -7.52
N GLU A 137 -14.88 6.61 -7.29
CA GLU A 137 -13.73 7.52 -7.25
C GLU A 137 -12.54 6.90 -7.97
N LEU A 138 -11.62 7.74 -8.48
CA LEU A 138 -10.43 7.28 -9.18
C LEU A 138 -9.57 6.40 -8.28
N ASN A 139 -9.24 5.20 -8.77
CA ASN A 139 -8.66 4.12 -7.99
C ASN A 139 -7.13 4.10 -8.02
N TYR A 140 -6.49 5.26 -7.84
CA TYR A 140 -5.03 5.36 -7.75
C TYR A 140 -4.44 4.46 -6.65
N PHE A 141 -3.17 4.08 -6.81
CA PHE A 141 -2.39 3.55 -5.70
C PHE A 141 -1.95 4.69 -4.79
N ASP A 142 -2.14 4.51 -3.49
CA ASP A 142 -1.81 5.52 -2.48
C ASP A 142 -0.33 5.48 -2.07
N ASP A 143 0.13 6.53 -1.41
CA ASP A 143 1.50 6.74 -0.93
C ASP A 143 2.05 5.58 -0.09
N GLN A 144 1.18 4.85 0.59
CA GLN A 144 1.54 3.63 1.33
C GLN A 144 2.19 2.56 0.43
N ARG A 145 1.82 2.53 -0.86
CA ARG A 145 2.40 1.61 -1.85
C ARG A 145 3.86 1.92 -2.16
N PHE A 146 4.28 3.14 -1.92
CA PHE A 146 5.59 3.68 -2.28
C PHE A 146 6.58 3.74 -1.11
N GLY A 147 6.45 2.83 -0.13
CA GLY A 147 7.34 2.76 1.04
C GLY A 147 8.80 2.49 0.69
N GLY A 148 9.07 1.77 -0.41
CA GLY A 148 10.41 1.43 -0.89
C GLY A 148 11.06 2.45 -1.84
N VAL A 149 10.41 3.60 -2.08
CA VAL A 149 10.98 4.66 -2.93
C VAL A 149 12.01 5.44 -2.12
N SER A 150 13.17 5.68 -2.71
CA SER A 150 14.24 6.47 -2.07
C SER A 150 13.84 7.93 -1.87
N SER A 151 14.62 8.65 -1.07
CA SER A 151 14.46 10.10 -0.89
C SER A 151 14.67 10.91 -2.18
N SER A 152 15.36 10.35 -3.17
CA SER A 152 15.53 10.94 -4.50
C SER A 152 14.36 10.65 -5.45
N GLY A 153 13.36 9.87 -5.03
CA GLY A 153 12.25 9.44 -5.88
C GLY A 153 12.56 8.23 -6.77
N ALA A 154 13.78 7.69 -6.72
CA ALA A 154 14.17 6.54 -7.54
C ALA A 154 13.54 5.24 -7.04
N PHE A 155 13.23 4.34 -7.97
CA PHE A 155 12.70 3.01 -7.71
C PHE A 155 13.79 1.95 -7.91
N PHE A 156 13.89 1.03 -6.98
CA PHE A 156 14.76 -0.15 -7.14
C PHE A 156 14.46 -0.90 -8.46
N ALA A 157 13.19 -1.14 -8.75
CA ALA A 157 12.79 -1.90 -9.92
C ALA A 157 13.09 -1.17 -11.25
N GLU A 158 13.19 0.16 -11.24
CA GLU A 158 13.59 0.92 -12.41
C GLU A 158 15.03 0.58 -12.83
N PHE A 159 15.96 0.46 -11.87
CA PHE A 159 17.32 0.00 -12.14
C PHE A 159 17.32 -1.41 -12.73
N VAL A 160 16.47 -2.28 -12.17
CA VAL A 160 16.38 -3.69 -12.61
C VAL A 160 15.89 -3.81 -14.06
N VAL A 161 14.82 -3.10 -14.45
CA VAL A 161 14.30 -3.13 -15.83
C VAL A 161 15.28 -2.50 -16.82
N ARG A 162 16.12 -1.57 -16.37
CA ARG A 162 17.22 -1.00 -17.17
C ARG A 162 18.49 -1.84 -17.15
N LYS A 163 18.48 -3.00 -16.47
CA LYS A 163 19.62 -3.90 -16.28
C LYS A 163 20.83 -3.25 -15.59
N ASP A 164 20.59 -2.16 -14.86
CA ASP A 164 21.57 -1.55 -13.95
C ASP A 164 21.51 -2.25 -12.59
N PHE A 165 22.03 -3.46 -12.51
CA PHE A 165 22.02 -4.27 -11.30
C PHE A 165 22.87 -3.66 -10.19
N SER A 166 23.93 -2.92 -10.56
CA SER A 166 24.76 -2.18 -9.58
C SER A 166 23.96 -1.05 -8.93
N GLY A 167 23.23 -0.28 -9.73
CA GLY A 167 22.31 0.75 -9.23
C GLY A 167 21.20 0.18 -8.35
N ALA A 168 20.65 -0.98 -8.72
CA ALA A 168 19.63 -1.68 -7.92
C ALA A 168 20.18 -2.08 -6.54
N LEU A 169 21.34 -2.74 -6.49
CA LEU A 169 21.97 -3.14 -5.23
C LEU A 169 22.35 -1.91 -4.38
N ARG A 170 22.90 -0.86 -5.02
CA ARG A 170 23.19 0.41 -4.38
C ARG A 170 21.95 1.03 -3.75
N HIS A 171 20.87 1.11 -4.51
CA HIS A 171 19.60 1.60 -4.01
C HIS A 171 19.13 0.82 -2.78
N HIS A 172 19.13 -0.51 -2.82
CA HIS A 172 18.73 -1.35 -1.69
C HIS A 172 19.62 -1.11 -0.45
N MET A 173 20.93 -1.10 -0.63
CA MET A 173 21.88 -1.00 0.48
C MET A 173 22.00 0.40 1.07
N THR A 174 21.76 1.46 0.29
CA THR A 174 22.01 2.85 0.73
C THR A 174 20.77 3.66 1.01
N SER A 175 19.60 3.24 0.51
CA SER A 175 18.32 3.90 0.80
C SER A 175 17.93 3.75 2.26
N HIS A 176 17.20 4.72 2.77
CA HIS A 176 16.68 4.72 4.13
C HIS A 176 15.28 5.34 4.20
N HIS A 177 14.51 4.93 5.20
CA HIS A 177 13.20 5.55 5.47
C HIS A 177 13.38 7.02 5.87
N PRO A 178 12.46 7.93 5.48
CA PRO A 178 12.53 9.35 5.89
C PRO A 178 12.64 9.55 7.41
N GLU A 179 11.98 8.69 8.19
CA GLU A 179 11.99 8.71 9.66
C GLU A 179 13.18 7.96 10.28
N ALA A 180 14.11 7.47 9.48
CA ALA A 180 15.30 6.80 10.00
C ALA A 180 16.11 7.74 10.90
N SER A 181 16.72 7.18 11.95
CA SER A 181 17.54 7.95 12.88
C SER A 181 18.71 8.66 12.16
N PRO A 182 19.22 9.78 12.69
CA PRO A 182 20.37 10.47 12.12
C PRO A 182 21.59 9.56 11.93
N ALA A 183 21.79 8.61 12.82
CA ALA A 183 22.88 7.64 12.75
C ALA A 183 22.74 6.72 11.53
N ILE A 184 21.54 6.17 11.31
CA ILE A 184 21.24 5.33 10.13
C ILE A 184 21.44 6.15 8.85
N ARG A 185 20.91 7.36 8.80
CA ARG A 185 21.04 8.25 7.63
C ARG A 185 22.51 8.56 7.32
N ARG A 186 23.34 8.85 8.35
CA ARG A 186 24.78 9.07 8.15
C ARG A 186 25.49 7.82 7.62
N ARG A 187 25.23 6.65 8.24
CA ARG A 187 25.79 5.38 7.80
C ARG A 187 25.44 5.06 6.33
N LYS A 188 24.17 5.16 5.97
CA LYS A 188 23.72 4.89 4.60
C LYS A 188 24.35 5.84 3.58
N ARG A 189 24.52 7.13 3.92
CA ARG A 189 25.25 8.08 3.08
C ARG A 189 26.75 7.74 2.97
N SER A 190 27.36 7.22 4.03
CA SER A 190 28.77 6.77 3.95
C SER A 190 28.90 5.55 3.06
N MET A 191 27.97 4.59 3.13
CA MET A 191 27.92 3.45 2.21
C MET A 191 27.78 3.91 0.76
N ASP A 192 26.93 4.90 0.50
CA ASP A 192 26.70 5.45 -0.82
C ASP A 192 27.95 6.12 -1.43
N ARG A 193 28.71 6.86 -0.62
CA ARG A 193 29.99 7.47 -1.05
C ARG A 193 31.10 6.47 -1.34
N MET A 194 31.10 5.36 -0.63
CA MET A 194 32.10 4.28 -0.75
C MET A 194 31.65 3.17 -1.70
N TRP A 195 30.58 3.42 -2.50
CA TRP A 195 30.06 2.41 -3.40
C TRP A 195 31.12 1.92 -4.37
N GLY A 196 31.28 0.59 -4.45
CA GLY A 196 32.32 -0.08 -5.23
C GLY A 196 33.57 -0.45 -4.43
N ASP A 197 33.87 0.21 -3.31
CA ASP A 197 34.87 -0.24 -2.37
C ASP A 197 34.24 -1.23 -1.36
N TRP A 198 34.15 -2.49 -1.77
CA TRP A 198 33.56 -3.55 -0.97
C TRP A 198 34.27 -3.83 0.34
N ARG A 199 35.61 -3.54 0.41
CA ARG A 199 36.35 -3.67 1.67
C ARG A 199 35.96 -2.61 2.68
N ALA A 200 35.82 -1.37 2.25
CA ALA A 200 35.34 -0.29 3.09
C ALA A 200 33.85 -0.53 3.48
N LEU A 201 32.99 -0.96 2.54
CA LEU A 201 31.59 -1.26 2.80
C LEU A 201 31.41 -2.38 3.83
N ARG A 202 32.31 -3.34 3.92
CA ARG A 202 32.26 -4.41 4.93
C ARG A 202 32.26 -3.88 6.37
N SER A 203 32.95 -2.78 6.63
CA SER A 203 33.01 -2.15 7.95
C SER A 203 31.71 -1.42 8.31
N LEU A 204 30.92 -1.00 7.29
CA LEU A 204 29.66 -0.29 7.43
C LEU A 204 28.44 -1.22 7.42
N ALA A 205 28.58 -2.47 7.01
CA ALA A 205 27.53 -3.48 6.96
C ALA A 205 27.22 -3.99 8.38
N VAL A 206 26.03 -3.64 8.90
CA VAL A 206 25.64 -3.96 10.29
C VAL A 206 24.61 -5.10 10.38
N THR A 207 23.79 -5.30 9.33
CA THR A 207 22.83 -6.41 9.30
C THR A 207 23.47 -7.66 8.72
N PRO A 208 22.99 -8.87 9.07
CA PRO A 208 23.44 -10.11 8.44
C PRO A 208 23.31 -10.06 6.91
N GLU A 209 22.19 -9.57 6.40
CA GLU A 209 21.92 -9.42 4.97
C GLU A 209 22.92 -8.49 4.27
N GLU A 210 23.20 -7.30 4.85
CA GLU A 210 24.19 -6.37 4.30
C GLU A 210 25.61 -7.01 4.25
N ARG A 211 25.98 -7.77 5.30
CA ARG A 211 27.30 -8.44 5.35
C ARG A 211 27.42 -9.53 4.29
N GLU A 212 26.35 -10.29 4.09
CA GLU A 212 26.32 -11.36 3.09
C GLU A 212 26.39 -10.79 1.67
N MET A 213 25.63 -9.72 1.38
CA MET A 213 25.67 -9.02 0.09
C MET A 213 27.07 -8.47 -0.22
N VAL A 214 27.70 -7.80 0.74
CA VAL A 214 29.09 -7.35 0.57
C VAL A 214 30.04 -8.54 0.39
N GLY A 215 29.79 -9.64 1.07
CA GLY A 215 30.55 -10.89 0.93
C GLY A 215 30.49 -11.44 -0.50
N CYS A 216 29.34 -11.48 -1.13
CA CYS A 216 29.17 -11.89 -2.55
C CYS A 216 30.02 -11.02 -3.48
N CYS A 217 29.97 -9.69 -3.29
CA CYS A 217 30.72 -8.76 -4.14
C CYS A 217 32.24 -8.81 -3.92
N LEU A 218 32.69 -9.17 -2.70
CA LEU A 218 34.10 -9.41 -2.42
C LEU A 218 34.63 -10.73 -3.01
N ALA A 219 33.80 -11.80 -2.93
CA ALA A 219 34.15 -13.11 -3.44
C ALA A 219 34.16 -13.16 -4.97
N ASN A 220 33.22 -12.48 -5.59
CA ASN A 220 33.02 -12.45 -7.05
C ASN A 220 32.97 -10.98 -7.53
N PRO A 221 34.11 -10.34 -7.83
CA PRO A 221 34.15 -8.96 -8.32
C PRO A 221 33.35 -8.77 -9.61
N GLY A 222 32.70 -7.62 -9.76
CA GLY A 222 31.93 -7.26 -10.94
C GLY A 222 30.47 -7.71 -10.88
N GLU A 223 29.85 -7.88 -12.04
CA GLU A 223 28.41 -8.11 -12.19
C GLU A 223 27.95 -9.42 -11.51
N ARG A 224 28.78 -10.45 -11.55
CA ARG A 224 28.46 -11.75 -10.94
C ARG A 224 28.17 -11.63 -9.45
N GLY A 225 29.04 -10.96 -8.69
CA GLY A 225 28.82 -10.79 -7.24
C GLY A 225 27.62 -9.91 -6.93
N ILE A 226 27.32 -8.92 -7.79
CA ILE A 226 26.13 -8.08 -7.67
C ILE A 226 24.86 -8.91 -7.88
N LEU A 227 24.82 -9.77 -8.91
CA LEU A 227 23.67 -10.65 -9.18
C LEU A 227 23.49 -11.68 -8.05
N GLU A 228 24.56 -12.25 -7.52
CA GLU A 228 24.51 -13.14 -6.36
C GLU A 228 23.96 -12.40 -5.12
N ALA A 229 24.41 -11.17 -4.85
CA ALA A 229 23.91 -10.34 -3.75
C ALA A 229 22.41 -10.02 -3.90
N LEU A 230 21.96 -9.64 -5.10
CA LEU A 230 20.53 -9.41 -5.38
C LEU A 230 19.70 -10.69 -5.23
N GLY A 231 20.28 -11.87 -5.50
CA GLY A 231 19.65 -13.17 -5.30
C GLY A 231 19.34 -13.51 -3.83
N LEU A 232 19.98 -12.82 -2.87
CA LEU A 232 19.70 -12.97 -1.43
C LEU A 232 18.40 -12.30 -0.99
N LEU A 233 17.89 -11.36 -1.78
CA LEU A 233 16.65 -10.68 -1.46
C LEU A 233 15.48 -11.66 -1.37
N SER A 234 14.68 -11.51 -0.31
CA SER A 234 13.48 -12.30 -0.13
C SER A 234 12.44 -12.05 -1.22
N ARG A 235 11.59 -13.03 -1.50
CA ARG A 235 10.46 -12.86 -2.43
C ARG A 235 9.54 -11.71 -2.01
N GLU A 236 9.36 -11.49 -0.71
CA GLU A 236 8.56 -10.37 -0.18
C GLU A 236 9.19 -9.03 -0.54
N THR A 237 10.50 -8.89 -0.37
CA THR A 237 11.25 -7.67 -0.71
C THR A 237 11.19 -7.40 -2.22
N TRP A 238 11.43 -8.42 -3.06
CA TRP A 238 11.27 -8.32 -4.49
C TRP A 238 9.86 -7.87 -4.86
N GLY A 239 8.83 -8.55 -4.33
CA GLY A 239 7.44 -8.21 -4.61
C GLY A 239 7.09 -6.77 -4.25
N LEU A 240 7.60 -6.27 -3.12
CA LEU A 240 7.42 -4.87 -2.71
C LEU A 240 8.02 -3.89 -3.73
N TYR A 241 9.27 -4.12 -4.14
CA TYR A 241 9.96 -3.23 -5.08
C TYR A 241 9.33 -3.23 -6.48
N LEU A 242 9.05 -4.43 -7.02
CA LEU A 242 8.47 -4.56 -8.35
C LEU A 242 7.09 -3.93 -8.41
N SER A 243 6.23 -4.26 -7.45
CA SER A 243 4.87 -3.76 -7.41
C SER A 243 4.79 -2.25 -7.14
N SER A 244 5.75 -1.69 -6.39
CA SER A 244 5.82 -0.23 -6.18
C SER A 244 6.06 0.51 -7.50
N PHE A 245 7.00 0.05 -8.30
CA PHE A 245 7.31 0.65 -9.61
C PHE A 245 6.15 0.50 -10.60
N GLN A 246 5.58 -0.71 -10.71
CA GLN A 246 4.39 -0.93 -11.55
C GLN A 246 3.25 0.01 -11.15
N SER A 247 3.02 0.19 -9.86
CA SER A 247 1.95 1.05 -9.34
C SER A 247 2.17 2.53 -9.68
N ALA A 248 3.44 2.98 -9.71
CA ALA A 248 3.77 4.35 -10.11
C ALA A 248 3.45 4.60 -11.58
N LEU A 249 3.91 3.70 -12.47
CA LEU A 249 3.63 3.77 -13.91
C LEU A 249 2.12 3.66 -14.20
N TRP A 250 1.42 2.82 -13.46
CA TRP A 250 -0.03 2.69 -13.56
C TRP A 250 -0.75 3.99 -13.14
N ASN A 251 -0.33 4.62 -12.04
CA ASN A 251 -0.86 5.91 -11.62
C ASN A 251 -0.63 7.00 -12.67
N GLU A 252 0.54 6.98 -13.34
CA GLU A 252 0.82 7.91 -14.44
C GLU A 252 -0.10 7.67 -15.63
N ALA A 253 -0.41 6.40 -15.97
CA ALA A 253 -1.32 6.06 -17.06
C ALA A 253 -2.75 6.55 -16.75
N LEU A 254 -3.27 6.29 -15.56
CA LEU A 254 -4.56 6.82 -15.14
C LEU A 254 -4.58 8.35 -15.13
N ALA A 255 -3.53 8.99 -14.61
CA ALA A 255 -3.42 10.45 -14.60
C ALA A 255 -3.38 11.05 -16.02
N LEU A 256 -2.72 10.36 -16.96
CA LEU A 256 -2.70 10.76 -18.37
C LEU A 256 -4.10 10.73 -18.99
N MET A 257 -4.85 9.64 -18.73
CA MET A 257 -6.22 9.49 -19.22
C MET A 257 -7.15 10.55 -18.63
N VAL A 258 -7.05 10.82 -17.34
CA VAL A 258 -7.83 11.86 -16.65
C VAL A 258 -7.60 13.23 -17.29
N ARG A 259 -6.34 13.59 -17.56
CA ARG A 259 -6.00 14.88 -18.21
C ARG A 259 -6.49 14.99 -19.65
N ARG A 260 -6.72 13.87 -20.33
CA ARG A 260 -7.24 13.85 -21.71
C ARG A 260 -8.75 13.89 -21.78
N SER A 261 -9.42 13.32 -20.81
CA SER A 261 -10.88 13.17 -20.82
C SER A 261 -11.60 14.43 -20.33
N SER A 262 -10.99 15.18 -19.42
CA SER A 262 -11.55 16.39 -18.84
C SER A 262 -10.47 17.23 -18.16
N GLU A 263 -10.76 18.50 -17.90
CA GLU A 263 -9.90 19.28 -17.03
C GLU A 263 -10.00 18.76 -15.59
N PRO A 264 -8.86 18.46 -14.94
CA PRO A 264 -8.88 18.06 -13.55
C PRO A 264 -9.40 19.20 -12.68
N LEU A 265 -10.35 18.93 -11.80
CA LEU A 265 -10.87 19.93 -10.87
C LEU A 265 -9.87 20.21 -9.74
N TRP A 266 -9.13 19.21 -9.33
CA TRP A 266 -8.07 19.29 -8.32
C TRP A 266 -7.03 18.19 -8.53
N SER A 267 -5.92 18.30 -7.81
CA SER A 267 -4.91 17.25 -7.78
C SER A 267 -4.46 17.01 -6.36
N LEU A 268 -4.39 15.75 -5.97
CA LEU A 268 -3.75 15.35 -4.72
C LEU A 268 -2.24 15.22 -4.95
N ARG A 269 -1.45 15.86 -4.11
CA ARG A 269 0.00 15.63 -4.10
C ARG A 269 0.28 14.26 -3.51
N GLY A 270 0.74 13.34 -4.36
CA GLY A 270 1.25 12.04 -3.94
C GLY A 270 2.76 12.09 -3.71
N LYS A 271 3.30 11.02 -3.09
CA LYS A 271 4.73 10.87 -2.82
C LYS A 271 5.57 10.82 -4.10
N VAL A 272 5.02 10.22 -5.15
CA VAL A 272 5.74 9.96 -6.41
C VAL A 272 5.24 10.87 -7.52
N THR A 273 3.94 11.07 -7.64
CA THR A 273 3.33 11.85 -8.70
C THR A 273 2.13 12.63 -8.18
N SER A 274 1.73 13.67 -8.91
CA SER A 274 0.47 14.38 -8.70
C SER A 274 -0.68 13.55 -9.28
N LEU A 275 -1.70 13.33 -8.49
CA LEU A 275 -2.89 12.55 -8.82
C LEU A 275 -4.03 13.49 -9.18
N PRO A 276 -4.33 13.72 -10.47
CA PRO A 276 -5.45 14.56 -10.90
C PRO A 276 -6.77 13.85 -10.66
N PHE A 277 -7.78 14.61 -10.26
CA PHE A 277 -9.16 14.16 -10.06
C PHE A 277 -10.13 15.05 -10.82
N PHE A 278 -11.25 14.47 -11.23
CA PHE A 278 -12.37 15.20 -11.81
C PHE A 278 -13.68 14.76 -11.11
N ARG A 279 -14.73 15.59 -11.23
CA ARG A 279 -16.09 15.14 -10.88
C ARG A 279 -16.70 14.43 -12.06
N HIS A 280 -17.34 13.29 -11.81
CA HIS A 280 -18.08 12.60 -12.84
C HIS A 280 -19.26 13.47 -13.34
N LYS A 281 -19.30 13.73 -14.63
CA LYS A 281 -20.38 14.49 -15.29
C LYS A 281 -20.81 13.71 -16.53
N GLY A 282 -21.74 12.75 -16.37
CA GLY A 282 -22.40 12.08 -17.48
C GLY A 282 -21.60 11.08 -18.33
N THR A 283 -20.31 10.86 -18.02
CA THR A 283 -19.45 9.87 -18.70
C THR A 283 -19.19 8.62 -17.84
N GLU A 284 -20.01 8.42 -16.84
CA GLU A 284 -19.76 7.50 -15.71
C GLU A 284 -19.64 6.04 -16.13
N GLY A 285 -20.42 5.61 -17.11
CA GLY A 285 -20.41 4.22 -17.57
C GLY A 285 -19.06 3.78 -18.13
N ALA A 286 -18.42 4.61 -18.92
CA ALA A 286 -17.13 4.30 -19.53
C ALA A 286 -16.00 4.16 -18.49
N TRP A 287 -15.97 5.06 -17.49
CA TRP A 287 -14.93 5.01 -16.44
C TRP A 287 -15.12 3.85 -15.46
N ARG A 288 -16.37 3.49 -15.13
CA ARG A 288 -16.65 2.36 -14.22
C ARG A 288 -16.24 1.02 -14.78
N SER A 289 -16.34 0.84 -16.10
CA SER A 289 -15.93 -0.39 -16.80
C SER A 289 -14.50 -0.37 -17.29
N LEU A 290 -13.78 0.75 -17.12
CA LEU A 290 -12.43 0.91 -17.60
C LEU A 290 -11.45 0.11 -16.74
N GLU A 291 -10.78 -0.83 -17.37
CA GLU A 291 -9.69 -1.61 -16.79
C GLU A 291 -8.37 -1.16 -17.41
N ILE A 292 -7.37 -0.94 -16.57
CA ILE A 292 -6.03 -0.55 -16.99
C ILE A 292 -5.06 -1.66 -16.62
N PRO A 293 -4.33 -2.27 -17.59
CA PRO A 293 -3.40 -3.34 -17.28
C PRO A 293 -2.20 -2.82 -16.48
N MET A 294 -1.68 -3.67 -15.60
CA MET A 294 -0.40 -3.40 -14.94
C MET A 294 0.75 -3.44 -15.93
N PRO A 295 1.69 -2.48 -15.90
CA PRO A 295 2.90 -2.54 -16.73
C PRO A 295 3.67 -3.82 -16.49
N SER A 296 3.78 -4.67 -17.51
CA SER A 296 4.42 -5.99 -17.42
C SER A 296 4.90 -6.45 -18.82
N SER A 297 5.62 -7.57 -18.87
CA SER A 297 6.01 -8.22 -20.14
C SER A 297 4.82 -8.76 -20.92
N GLU A 298 3.69 -8.97 -20.25
CA GLU A 298 2.44 -9.46 -20.85
C GLU A 298 1.50 -8.31 -21.26
N LEU A 299 1.99 -7.07 -21.24
CA LEU A 299 1.20 -5.94 -21.71
C LEU A 299 0.73 -6.23 -23.14
N SER A 300 -0.55 -6.51 -23.27
CA SER A 300 -1.17 -6.83 -24.55
C SER A 300 -0.96 -5.69 -25.53
N ARG A 301 -0.78 -6.04 -26.79
CA ARG A 301 -0.92 -5.11 -27.92
C ARG A 301 -2.39 -4.80 -28.21
N SER A 302 -3.27 -5.05 -27.23
CA SER A 302 -4.67 -4.65 -27.27
C SER A 302 -4.77 -3.16 -27.57
N ASP A 303 -5.67 -2.82 -28.46
CA ASP A 303 -5.93 -1.42 -28.84
C ASP A 303 -6.96 -0.74 -27.91
N ASP A 304 -7.16 -1.29 -26.69
CA ASP A 304 -7.97 -0.64 -25.67
C ASP A 304 -7.27 0.61 -25.10
N GLU A 305 -8.07 1.48 -24.54
CA GLU A 305 -7.62 2.78 -24.05
C GLU A 305 -6.61 2.66 -22.90
N GLY A 306 -6.82 1.70 -21.98
CA GLY A 306 -5.92 1.44 -20.85
C GLY A 306 -4.55 0.96 -21.31
N SER A 307 -4.51 0.00 -22.25
CA SER A 307 -3.27 -0.53 -22.83
C SER A 307 -2.49 0.55 -23.58
N ARG A 308 -3.19 1.40 -24.36
CA ARG A 308 -2.56 2.56 -25.03
C ARG A 308 -1.95 3.54 -24.04
N ALA A 309 -2.67 3.87 -22.95
CA ALA A 309 -2.17 4.79 -21.94
C ALA A 309 -0.91 4.24 -21.24
N VAL A 310 -0.91 2.96 -20.86
CA VAL A 310 0.27 2.29 -20.27
C VAL A 310 1.43 2.27 -21.26
N GLY A 311 1.20 1.91 -22.53
CA GLY A 311 2.21 1.88 -23.58
C GLY A 311 2.86 3.26 -23.79
N GLU A 312 2.06 4.34 -23.73
CA GLU A 312 2.58 5.71 -23.84
C GLU A 312 3.44 6.09 -22.62
N VAL A 313 3.02 5.72 -21.41
CA VAL A 313 3.82 5.96 -20.19
C VAL A 313 5.15 5.21 -20.30
N LEU A 314 5.14 3.93 -20.67
CA LEU A 314 6.38 3.18 -20.87
C LEU A 314 7.30 3.87 -21.88
N LYS A 315 6.76 4.31 -23.01
CA LYS A 315 7.52 5.04 -24.03
C LYS A 315 8.15 6.34 -23.48
N ARG A 316 7.44 7.10 -22.64
CA ARG A 316 7.97 8.31 -21.99
C ARG A 316 9.15 8.01 -21.06
N HIS A 317 9.13 6.85 -20.42
CA HIS A 317 10.23 6.36 -19.58
C HIS A 317 11.34 5.65 -20.39
N GLY A 318 11.22 5.56 -21.72
CA GLY A 318 12.16 4.81 -22.57
C GLY A 318 12.15 3.31 -22.29
N LEU A 319 11.01 2.77 -21.87
CA LEU A 319 10.81 1.36 -21.51
C LEU A 319 9.93 0.64 -22.55
N LYS A 320 10.11 -0.67 -22.61
CA LYS A 320 9.31 -1.60 -23.43
C LYS A 320 8.76 -2.73 -22.53
N PRO A 321 7.68 -3.41 -22.94
CA PRO A 321 7.17 -4.57 -22.21
C PRO A 321 8.23 -5.63 -21.92
N GLU A 322 9.13 -5.89 -22.86
CA GLU A 322 10.19 -6.89 -22.75
C GLU A 322 11.19 -6.58 -21.62
N ASP A 323 11.33 -5.31 -21.22
CA ASP A 323 12.23 -4.89 -20.12
C ASP A 323 11.73 -5.42 -18.76
N PHE A 324 10.45 -5.78 -18.66
CA PHE A 324 9.85 -6.37 -17.45
C PHE A 324 10.08 -7.88 -17.31
N ILE A 325 10.87 -8.49 -18.22
CA ILE A 325 11.32 -9.87 -18.08
C ILE A 325 12.55 -9.90 -17.17
N LEU A 326 12.40 -10.51 -16.00
CA LEU A 326 13.48 -10.61 -15.03
C LEU A 326 14.38 -11.80 -15.27
N THR A 327 15.62 -11.69 -14.82
CA THR A 327 16.57 -12.81 -14.78
C THR A 327 16.00 -13.94 -13.91
N PRO A 328 15.94 -15.19 -14.37
CA PRO A 328 15.34 -16.30 -13.64
C PRO A 328 15.94 -16.54 -12.24
N SER A 329 17.22 -16.19 -12.05
CA SER A 329 17.91 -16.32 -10.76
C SER A 329 17.28 -15.50 -9.62
N PHE A 330 16.54 -14.44 -9.92
CA PHE A 330 15.89 -13.61 -8.89
C PHE A 330 14.64 -14.26 -8.31
N ARG A 331 14.08 -15.31 -8.95
CA ARG A 331 12.86 -16.00 -8.50
C ARG A 331 11.68 -15.06 -8.22
N ALA A 332 11.62 -13.97 -8.96
CA ALA A 332 10.64 -12.89 -8.88
C ALA A 332 10.09 -12.58 -10.27
N HIS A 333 8.91 -11.99 -10.34
CA HIS A 333 8.30 -11.56 -11.59
C HIS A 333 7.42 -10.34 -11.36
N PHE A 334 7.24 -9.54 -12.39
CA PHE A 334 6.23 -8.50 -12.41
C PHE A 334 4.84 -9.13 -12.55
N SER A 335 3.89 -8.64 -11.75
CA SER A 335 2.52 -9.13 -11.80
C SER A 335 1.82 -8.66 -13.07
N SER A 336 1.03 -9.55 -13.69
CA SER A 336 0.19 -9.25 -14.85
C SER A 336 -1.27 -9.44 -14.48
N PHE A 337 -1.99 -8.34 -14.35
CA PHE A 337 -3.43 -8.27 -14.13
C PHE A 337 -3.92 -6.88 -14.53
N SER A 338 -5.23 -6.72 -14.70
CA SER A 338 -5.85 -5.42 -14.89
C SER A 338 -6.44 -4.89 -13.57
N ARG A 339 -6.51 -3.57 -13.45
CA ARG A 339 -7.08 -2.87 -12.31
C ARG A 339 -8.09 -1.85 -12.79
N SER A 340 -9.26 -1.84 -12.16
CA SER A 340 -10.31 -0.87 -12.46
C SER A 340 -9.83 0.55 -12.19
N ALA A 341 -10.05 1.45 -13.16
CA ALA A 341 -9.73 2.88 -13.06
C ALA A 341 -10.52 3.59 -11.96
N VAL A 342 -11.71 3.07 -11.65
CA VAL A 342 -12.63 3.61 -10.63
C VAL A 342 -12.96 2.53 -9.62
N VAL A 343 -13.06 2.90 -8.36
CA VAL A 343 -13.61 2.06 -7.29
C VAL A 343 -14.87 2.70 -6.73
N VAL A 344 -15.91 1.90 -6.58
CA VAL A 344 -17.18 2.32 -5.98
C VAL A 344 -17.21 1.83 -4.54
N PRO A 345 -17.28 2.73 -3.53
CA PRO A 345 -17.56 2.34 -2.16
C PRO A 345 -18.91 1.61 -2.08
N GLN A 346 -18.93 0.46 -1.41
CA GLN A 346 -20.13 -0.35 -1.22
C GLN A 346 -20.60 -0.30 0.23
N GLU A 347 -21.85 -0.63 0.50
CA GLU A 347 -22.44 -0.61 1.85
C GLU A 347 -22.20 0.73 2.57
N GLY A 348 -22.30 1.83 1.82
CA GLY A 348 -21.95 3.14 2.31
C GLY A 348 -22.99 3.71 3.26
N THR A 349 -22.53 4.44 4.28
CA THR A 349 -23.38 5.27 5.14
C THR A 349 -22.64 6.55 5.49
N TRP A 350 -23.39 7.63 5.60
CA TRP A 350 -22.92 8.93 6.06
C TRP A 350 -23.73 9.41 7.25
N GLY A 351 -23.06 9.98 8.24
CA GLY A 351 -23.71 10.60 9.40
C GLY A 351 -22.96 11.84 9.86
N LEU A 352 -23.70 12.85 10.29
CA LEU A 352 -23.19 14.10 10.81
C LEU A 352 -23.71 14.31 12.24
N SER A 353 -22.87 14.75 13.16
CA SER A 353 -23.26 15.11 14.52
C SER A 353 -22.26 16.11 15.11
N ASP A 354 -22.62 16.72 16.25
CA ASP A 354 -21.67 17.56 17.00
C ASP A 354 -20.42 16.76 17.36
N ASP A 355 -19.24 17.41 17.25
CA ASP A 355 -17.99 16.79 17.66
C ASP A 355 -17.89 16.78 19.18
N ASP A 356 -17.90 15.59 19.78
CA ASP A 356 -17.83 15.35 21.21
C ASP A 356 -16.48 15.76 21.83
N ARG A 357 -15.47 16.05 21.01
CA ARG A 357 -14.11 16.42 21.43
C ARG A 357 -13.72 17.85 21.08
N HIS A 358 -14.30 18.39 20.02
CA HIS A 358 -13.99 19.73 19.51
C HIS A 358 -15.23 20.61 19.50
N ARG A 359 -15.41 21.36 20.59
CA ARG A 359 -16.57 22.27 20.74
C ARG A 359 -16.65 23.27 19.58
N GLY A 360 -17.83 23.43 19.03
CA GLY A 360 -18.09 24.34 17.90
C GLY A 360 -17.87 23.73 16.52
N TYR A 361 -17.45 22.47 16.45
CA TYR A 361 -17.30 21.73 15.22
C TYR A 361 -18.30 20.57 15.14
N ASP A 362 -18.48 20.06 13.93
CA ASP A 362 -19.14 18.78 13.67
C ASP A 362 -18.12 17.66 13.52
N LYS A 363 -18.59 16.43 13.65
CA LYS A 363 -17.90 15.23 13.20
C LYS A 363 -18.73 14.52 12.15
N GLY A 364 -18.08 14.13 11.04
CA GLY A 364 -18.64 13.24 10.04
C GLY A 364 -18.25 11.79 10.35
N ARG A 365 -19.18 10.86 10.20
CA ARG A 365 -18.91 9.42 10.25
C ARG A 365 -19.27 8.79 8.92
N VAL A 366 -18.33 8.06 8.35
CA VAL A 366 -18.55 7.32 7.10
C VAL A 366 -18.20 5.86 7.31
N SER A 367 -19.12 4.96 6.89
CA SER A 367 -18.85 3.52 6.86
C SER A 367 -19.00 3.02 5.43
N PHE A 368 -18.09 2.16 4.97
CA PHE A 368 -18.12 1.62 3.61
C PHE A 368 -17.22 0.38 3.48
N PHE A 369 -17.48 -0.41 2.45
CA PHE A 369 -16.62 -1.52 2.04
C PHE A 369 -15.85 -1.15 0.77
N LEU A 370 -14.58 -1.52 0.72
CA LEU A 370 -13.76 -1.48 -0.50
C LEU A 370 -13.19 -2.86 -0.81
N PRO A 371 -13.13 -3.24 -2.10
CA PRO A 371 -12.46 -4.47 -2.52
C PRO A 371 -10.96 -4.42 -2.23
N ALA A 372 -10.34 -5.60 -2.16
CA ALA A 372 -8.91 -5.73 -1.95
C ALA A 372 -8.10 -4.92 -2.99
N GLY A 373 -7.03 -4.29 -2.54
CA GLY A 373 -6.19 -3.45 -3.39
C GLY A 373 -6.63 -1.99 -3.53
N SER A 374 -7.80 -1.59 -2.99
CA SER A 374 -8.28 -0.20 -2.98
C SER A 374 -7.89 0.50 -1.67
N TYR A 375 -7.84 1.84 -1.69
CA TYR A 375 -7.29 2.65 -0.61
C TYR A 375 -8.33 3.60 -0.03
N ALA A 376 -8.80 3.31 1.18
CA ALA A 376 -9.72 4.19 1.90
C ALA A 376 -9.13 5.59 2.14
N THR A 377 -7.81 5.68 2.31
CA THR A 377 -7.10 6.95 2.48
C THR A 377 -7.26 7.89 1.27
N LEU A 378 -7.28 7.35 0.05
CA LEU A 378 -7.54 8.15 -1.16
C LEU A 378 -8.99 8.63 -1.22
N ILE A 379 -9.96 7.76 -0.93
CA ILE A 379 -11.39 8.12 -0.83
C ILE A 379 -11.56 9.26 0.16
N LEU A 380 -10.99 9.15 1.35
CA LEU A 380 -11.11 10.16 2.41
C LEU A 380 -10.38 11.47 2.05
N ARG A 381 -9.20 11.39 1.41
CA ARG A 381 -8.48 12.58 0.94
C ARG A 381 -9.24 13.29 -0.18
N SER A 382 -9.84 12.56 -1.11
CA SER A 382 -10.69 13.13 -2.16
C SER A 382 -11.95 13.77 -1.57
N LEU A 383 -12.59 13.11 -0.59
CA LEU A 383 -13.72 13.66 0.14
C LEU A 383 -13.33 14.97 0.86
N GLN A 384 -12.19 15.01 1.52
CA GLN A 384 -11.67 16.21 2.19
C GLN A 384 -11.42 17.37 1.23
N HIS A 385 -10.96 17.09 0.01
CA HIS A 385 -10.65 18.11 -0.98
C HIS A 385 -11.90 18.78 -1.60
N SER A 386 -13.08 18.22 -1.37
CA SER A 386 -14.34 18.80 -1.86
C SER A 386 -14.86 19.97 -1.03
N ILE A 387 -14.24 20.24 0.13
CA ILE A 387 -14.55 21.37 0.99
C ILE A 387 -13.63 22.55 0.63
N PRO A 388 -14.14 23.81 0.58
CA PRO A 388 -13.27 24.98 0.51
C PRO A 388 -12.22 24.94 1.62
N GLY A 389 -10.96 25.18 1.28
CA GLY A 389 -9.92 25.35 2.29
C GLY A 389 -10.31 26.47 3.27
N PRO A 390 -9.72 26.50 4.49
CA PRO A 390 -9.93 27.61 5.39
C PRO A 390 -9.64 28.90 4.64
N SER A 391 -10.63 29.81 4.60
CA SER A 391 -10.48 31.13 3.99
C SER A 391 -9.24 31.79 4.58
N SER A 392 -8.34 32.25 3.73
CA SER A 392 -7.16 33.02 4.12
C SER A 392 -7.50 34.41 4.68
N ASP A 393 -8.78 34.70 4.90
CA ASP A 393 -9.29 35.92 5.47
C ASP A 393 -9.45 35.78 6.98
N GLY A 394 -8.33 35.56 7.69
CA GLY A 394 -8.25 35.93 9.11
C GLY A 394 -8.07 37.45 9.23
N PRO A 395 -8.78 38.14 10.15
CA PRO A 395 -8.56 39.57 10.36
C PRO A 395 -7.09 39.77 10.72
N GLY A 396 -6.40 40.60 9.94
CA GLY A 396 -5.04 41.03 10.23
C GLY A 396 -4.98 41.58 11.65
N PRO A 397 -3.82 41.46 12.34
CA PRO A 397 -3.66 42.00 13.68
C PRO A 397 -3.81 43.52 13.62
N GLY A 398 -4.87 44.04 14.28
CA GLY A 398 -5.02 45.44 14.58
C GLY A 398 -4.05 45.89 15.69
#